data_e48e4217a0980ed8b092b2387f08127d
#
_entry.id   e48e4217a0980ed8b092b2387f08127d
#
_cell.length_a   1.000
_cell.length_b   1.000
_cell.length_c   1.000
_cell.angle_alpha   90.00
_cell.angle_beta   90.00
_cell.angle_gamma   90.00
#
_symmetry.space_group_name_H-M   'P 1'
#
loop_
_entity.id
_entity.type
_entity.pdbx_description
1 polymer ?
#
loop_
_entity_poly.entity_id
_entity_poly.type
_entity_poly.pdbx_seq_one_letter_code
_entity_poly.pdbx_strand_id
1 'polypeptide(L)'
;MKRERETESAQQASRFAEEVRGWFTERLPDDWFTEHPDVIVDREEITVVGTLPAPEMSDAGPEASGGAEAGAEAAQDTTEATAAEAAAADGRIKRFREQTRSRRVEIALDAERRFGRKISWGARCASRNEMFTTLSVPVMTRLRQSERRVLDTLVDAGVARSRSDALAWCVRLTGEHADTWLTELRDALLRVEEVRAQGPRLG
;
A
#
# COMPACT_ATOMS: atom_id res chain seq x y z
N MET A 1 -20.50 20.49 -21.42
CA MET A 1 -21.15 19.17 -21.27
C MET A 1 -20.16 18.02 -20.94
N LYS A 2 -19.14 17.65 -21.76
CA LYS A 2 -18.21 16.57 -21.40
C LYS A 2 -17.29 16.94 -20.23
N ARG A 3 -16.74 18.16 -20.22
CA ARG A 3 -15.88 18.70 -19.16
C ARG A 3 -16.60 18.87 -17.81
N GLU A 4 -17.86 19.28 -17.81
CA GLU A 4 -18.67 19.45 -16.60
C GLU A 4 -18.92 18.09 -15.92
N ARG A 5 -19.22 17.05 -16.69
CA ARG A 5 -19.41 15.69 -16.16
C ARG A 5 -18.11 15.10 -15.59
N GLU A 6 -16.95 15.40 -16.18
CA GLU A 6 -15.65 14.96 -15.68
C GLU A 6 -15.31 15.64 -14.35
N THR A 7 -15.61 16.94 -14.21
CA THR A 7 -15.39 17.70 -12.97
C THR A 7 -16.33 17.23 -11.85
N GLU A 8 -17.61 17.02 -12.17
CA GLU A 8 -18.59 16.47 -11.22
C GLU A 8 -18.17 15.06 -10.74
N SER A 9 -17.66 14.23 -11.64
CA SER A 9 -17.18 12.89 -11.32
C SER A 9 -15.98 12.90 -10.39
N ALA A 10 -15.00 13.80 -10.62
CA ALA A 10 -13.83 13.95 -9.76
C ALA A 10 -14.19 14.48 -8.35
N GLN A 11 -15.06 15.49 -8.27
CA GLN A 11 -15.55 16.00 -6.99
C GLN A 11 -16.35 14.95 -6.21
N GLN A 12 -17.13 14.15 -6.90
CA GLN A 12 -17.89 13.06 -6.29
C GLN A 12 -16.94 11.97 -5.76
N ALA A 13 -15.88 11.63 -6.50
CA ALA A 13 -14.87 10.68 -6.06
C ALA A 13 -14.10 11.18 -4.82
N SER A 14 -13.74 12.46 -4.78
CA SER A 14 -13.07 13.07 -3.62
C SER A 14 -13.96 13.06 -2.38
N ARG A 15 -15.22 13.49 -2.50
CA ARG A 15 -16.19 13.45 -1.39
C ARG A 15 -16.43 12.03 -0.89
N PHE A 16 -16.52 11.07 -1.80
CA PHE A 16 -16.67 9.68 -1.45
C PHE A 16 -15.44 9.16 -0.68
N ALA A 17 -14.24 9.51 -1.11
CA ALA A 17 -13.02 9.13 -0.41
C ALA A 17 -12.92 9.76 1.00
N GLU A 18 -13.36 11.02 1.15
CA GLU A 18 -13.44 11.69 2.45
C GLU A 18 -14.46 11.03 3.38
N GLU A 19 -15.65 10.68 2.87
CA GLU A 19 -16.65 9.95 3.63
C GLU A 19 -16.13 8.60 4.12
N VAL A 20 -15.44 7.86 3.24
CA VAL A 20 -14.84 6.57 3.58
C VAL A 20 -13.78 6.74 4.67
N ARG A 21 -12.87 7.71 4.52
CA ARG A 21 -11.83 7.99 5.54
C ARG A 21 -12.44 8.33 6.90
N GLY A 22 -13.42 9.25 6.93
CA GLY A 22 -14.10 9.63 8.16
C GLY A 22 -14.80 8.44 8.82
N TRP A 23 -15.42 7.57 8.04
CA TRP A 23 -16.06 6.37 8.57
C TRP A 23 -15.06 5.40 9.19
N PHE A 24 -13.92 5.16 8.55
CA PHE A 24 -12.89 4.29 9.11
C PHE A 24 -12.24 4.91 10.35
N THR A 25 -12.03 6.21 10.41
CA THR A 25 -11.50 6.91 11.59
C THR A 25 -12.35 6.63 12.82
N GLU A 26 -13.69 6.68 12.70
CA GLU A 26 -14.61 6.46 13.83
C GLU A 26 -14.88 4.96 14.11
N ARG A 27 -14.67 4.10 13.14
CA ARG A 27 -15.06 2.68 13.23
C ARG A 27 -13.93 1.76 13.70
N LEU A 28 -12.69 2.18 13.48
CA LEU A 28 -11.50 1.42 13.89
C LEU A 28 -11.26 1.61 15.39
N PRO A 29 -10.80 0.56 16.11
CA PRO A 29 -10.36 0.69 17.49
C PRO A 29 -9.12 1.58 17.60
N ASP A 30 -9.12 2.49 18.57
CA ASP A 30 -8.03 3.47 18.79
C ASP A 30 -6.69 2.82 19.16
N ASP A 31 -6.73 1.59 19.68
CA ASP A 31 -5.55 0.83 20.14
C ASP A 31 -4.86 0.06 19.02
N TRP A 32 -5.38 0.07 17.80
CA TRP A 32 -4.79 -0.70 16.71
C TRP A 32 -3.56 -0.06 16.13
N PHE A 33 -3.56 1.25 15.96
CA PHE A 33 -2.56 1.99 15.21
C PHE A 33 -2.03 3.18 15.99
N THR A 34 -0.78 3.57 15.72
CA THR A 34 -0.14 4.73 16.34
C THR A 34 -0.62 6.05 15.77
N GLU A 35 -1.21 6.01 14.58
CA GLU A 35 -1.71 7.17 13.83
C GLU A 35 -2.92 6.77 13.00
N HIS A 36 -3.59 7.74 12.38
CA HIS A 36 -4.69 7.45 11.47
C HIS A 36 -4.22 6.56 10.30
N PRO A 37 -4.94 5.48 9.98
CA PRO A 37 -4.55 4.59 8.90
C PRO A 37 -4.65 5.29 7.54
N ASP A 38 -3.78 4.90 6.62
CA ASP A 38 -3.93 5.25 5.22
C ASP A 38 -5.11 4.52 4.62
N VAL A 39 -6.08 5.28 4.12
CA VAL A 39 -7.27 4.75 3.45
C VAL A 39 -7.21 5.17 1.98
N ILE A 40 -6.89 4.21 1.12
CA ILE A 40 -6.83 4.39 -0.33
C ILE A 40 -8.11 3.85 -0.94
N VAL A 41 -8.78 4.66 -1.74
CA VAL A 41 -10.08 4.34 -2.34
C VAL A 41 -9.94 4.35 -3.85
N ASP A 42 -10.19 3.22 -4.50
CA ASP A 42 -10.31 3.13 -5.94
C ASP A 42 -11.72 2.68 -6.39
N ARG A 43 -11.88 2.22 -7.62
CA ARG A 43 -13.20 1.83 -8.16
C ARG A 43 -13.70 0.50 -7.63
N GLU A 44 -12.81 -0.40 -7.28
CA GLU A 44 -13.06 -1.80 -6.96
C GLU A 44 -12.90 -2.09 -5.48
N GLU A 45 -11.92 -1.43 -4.82
CA GLU A 45 -11.59 -1.71 -3.43
C GLU A 45 -11.30 -0.46 -2.59
N ILE A 46 -11.34 -0.65 -1.29
CA ILE A 46 -10.87 0.28 -0.28
C ILE A 46 -9.74 -0.44 0.46
N THR A 47 -8.54 0.11 0.39
CA THR A 47 -7.36 -0.44 1.08
C THR A 47 -7.11 0.34 2.35
N VAL A 48 -7.00 -0.36 3.49
CA VAL A 48 -6.73 0.22 4.81
C VAL A 48 -5.40 -0.31 5.31
N VAL A 49 -4.42 0.57 5.50
CA VAL A 49 -3.08 0.25 5.98
C VAL A 49 -2.77 1.10 7.21
N GLY A 50 -2.60 0.47 8.35
CA GLY A 50 -2.27 1.17 9.58
C GLY A 50 -0.84 0.94 10.06
N THR A 51 -0.28 1.91 10.79
CA THR A 51 1.06 1.82 11.38
C THR A 51 0.95 1.26 12.80
N LEU A 52 1.59 0.12 13.02
CA LEU A 52 1.67 -0.52 14.34
C LEU A 52 2.76 0.11 15.19
N PRO A 53 2.63 0.12 16.52
CA PRO A 53 3.72 0.52 17.40
C PRO A 53 4.95 -0.37 17.18
N ALA A 54 6.12 0.25 17.20
CA ALA A 54 7.38 -0.47 17.05
C ALA A 54 7.50 -1.62 18.07
N PRO A 55 8.19 -2.71 17.74
CA PRO A 55 8.47 -3.76 18.72
C PRO A 55 9.29 -3.16 19.88
N GLU A 56 8.91 -3.47 21.11
CA GLU A 56 9.77 -3.18 22.25
C GLU A 56 10.97 -4.15 22.18
N MET A 57 12.09 -3.64 21.68
CA MET A 57 13.35 -4.32 21.81
C MET A 57 13.75 -4.15 23.27
N SER A 58 13.71 -5.24 24.05
CA SER A 58 14.33 -5.21 25.38
C SER A 58 15.80 -4.85 25.21
N ASP A 59 16.22 -3.75 25.79
CA ASP A 59 17.61 -3.38 26.00
C ASP A 59 18.27 -4.42 26.93
N ALA A 60 18.44 -5.63 26.43
CA ALA A 60 19.36 -6.61 27.01
C ALA A 60 20.70 -6.45 26.28
N GLY A 61 21.24 -5.24 26.32
CA GLY A 61 22.63 -5.02 25.98
C GLY A 61 23.49 -5.73 27.02
N PRO A 62 24.49 -6.54 26.65
CA PRO A 62 25.49 -6.96 27.59
C PRO A 62 26.26 -5.74 28.07
N GLU A 63 26.35 -5.57 29.40
CA GLU A 63 27.24 -4.57 29.98
C GLU A 63 28.66 -4.80 29.44
N ALA A 64 29.11 -3.94 28.56
CA ALA A 64 30.44 -3.98 27.97
C ALA A 64 31.46 -3.54 28.99
N SER A 65 32.13 -4.50 29.61
CA SER A 65 33.45 -4.25 30.22
C SER A 65 34.53 -4.42 29.15
N GLY A 66 35.11 -3.31 28.75
CA GLY A 66 36.47 -3.08 28.31
C GLY A 66 37.17 -3.98 27.32
N GLY A 67 37.63 -3.40 26.17
CA GLY A 67 38.70 -3.95 25.36
C GLY A 67 38.63 -3.47 23.92
N ALA A 68 39.56 -2.58 23.57
CA ALA A 68 39.68 -2.01 22.24
C ALA A 68 40.15 -3.03 21.21
N GLU A 69 39.35 -3.31 20.19
CA GLU A 69 39.79 -3.60 18.82
C GLU A 69 38.60 -3.37 17.87
N ALA A 70 38.60 -2.18 17.25
CA ALA A 70 37.46 -1.70 16.49
C ALA A 70 37.77 -1.68 14.99
N GLY A 71 36.95 -2.32 14.20
CA GLY A 71 36.91 -2.06 12.76
C GLY A 71 36.03 -2.99 11.91
N ALA A 72 35.98 -4.29 12.23
CA ALA A 72 35.20 -5.24 11.45
C ALA A 72 33.94 -5.74 12.15
N GLU A 73 33.87 -5.66 13.48
CA GLU A 73 32.71 -6.11 14.27
C GLU A 73 31.54 -5.13 14.22
N ALA A 74 31.81 -3.83 14.11
CA ALA A 74 30.76 -2.81 14.08
C ALA A 74 29.80 -2.93 12.87
N ALA A 75 30.27 -3.44 11.73
CA ALA A 75 29.43 -3.63 10.54
C ALA A 75 28.57 -4.89 10.63
N GLN A 76 29.06 -5.92 11.31
CA GLN A 76 28.31 -7.16 11.56
C GLN A 76 27.24 -6.95 12.63
N ASP A 77 27.54 -6.25 13.71
CA ASP A 77 26.61 -5.93 14.80
C ASP A 77 25.44 -5.06 14.30
N THR A 78 25.71 -4.09 13.42
CA THR A 78 24.65 -3.27 12.81
C THR A 78 23.75 -4.10 11.88
N THR A 79 24.27 -5.09 11.19
CA THR A 79 23.51 -5.95 10.27
C THR A 79 22.64 -6.95 11.05
N GLU A 80 23.16 -7.49 12.15
CA GLU A 80 22.40 -8.39 13.03
C GLU A 80 21.30 -7.65 13.79
N ALA A 81 21.54 -6.44 14.28
CA ALA A 81 20.55 -5.59 14.93
C ALA A 81 19.39 -5.23 13.97
N THR A 82 19.69 -4.88 12.72
CA THR A 82 18.68 -4.60 11.71
C THR A 82 17.88 -5.84 11.31
N ALA A 83 18.49 -7.02 11.28
CA ALA A 83 17.81 -8.28 11.00
C ALA A 83 16.88 -8.69 12.15
N ALA A 84 17.30 -8.51 13.40
CA ALA A 84 16.48 -8.76 14.58
C ALA A 84 15.28 -7.83 14.66
N GLU A 85 15.47 -6.54 14.37
CA GLU A 85 14.39 -5.54 14.30
C GLU A 85 13.37 -5.91 13.21
N ALA A 86 13.84 -6.29 12.04
CA ALA A 86 12.99 -6.72 10.93
C ALA A 86 12.16 -7.97 11.31
N ALA A 87 12.77 -8.96 11.96
CA ALA A 87 12.08 -10.16 12.43
C ALA A 87 11.04 -9.85 13.53
N ALA A 88 11.36 -8.93 14.44
CA ALA A 88 10.43 -8.46 15.46
C ALA A 88 9.23 -7.72 14.85
N ALA A 89 9.47 -6.89 13.84
CA ALA A 89 8.42 -6.20 13.11
C ALA A 89 7.50 -7.18 12.36
N ASP A 90 8.06 -8.18 11.67
CA ASP A 90 7.30 -9.24 11.01
C ASP A 90 6.45 -10.04 12.03
N GLY A 91 7.02 -10.37 13.19
CA GLY A 91 6.30 -11.00 14.29
C GLY A 91 5.14 -10.15 14.84
N ARG A 92 5.34 -8.83 14.95
CA ARG A 92 4.31 -7.87 15.38
C ARG A 92 3.16 -7.81 14.38
N ILE A 93 3.47 -7.68 13.09
CA ILE A 93 2.48 -7.66 12.02
C ILE A 93 1.67 -8.97 12.02
N LYS A 94 2.34 -10.11 12.10
CA LYS A 94 1.68 -11.42 12.15
C LYS A 94 0.74 -11.55 13.35
N ARG A 95 1.18 -11.15 14.53
CA ARG A 95 0.35 -11.15 15.76
C ARG A 95 -0.88 -10.26 15.58
N PHE A 96 -0.71 -9.04 15.10
CA PHE A 96 -1.82 -8.13 14.82
C PHE A 96 -2.81 -8.76 13.83
N ARG A 97 -2.32 -9.31 12.72
CA ARG A 97 -3.14 -10.00 11.72
C ARG A 97 -4.00 -11.13 12.33
N GLU A 98 -3.43 -11.92 13.22
CA GLU A 98 -4.12 -13.05 13.87
C GLU A 98 -5.13 -12.56 14.91
N GLN A 99 -4.72 -11.68 15.81
CA GLN A 99 -5.55 -11.21 16.91
C GLN A 99 -6.76 -10.37 16.46
N THR A 100 -6.59 -9.57 15.42
CA THR A 100 -7.64 -8.67 14.93
C THR A 100 -8.53 -9.26 13.83
N ARG A 101 -8.28 -10.50 13.42
CA ARG A 101 -8.94 -11.09 12.24
C ARG A 101 -10.46 -11.00 12.29
N SER A 102 -11.08 -11.44 13.39
CA SER A 102 -12.54 -11.45 13.52
C SER A 102 -13.12 -10.04 13.43
N ARG A 103 -12.49 -9.10 14.13
CA ARG A 103 -12.96 -7.72 14.15
C ARG A 103 -12.77 -7.03 12.79
N ARG A 104 -11.66 -7.29 12.09
CA ARG A 104 -11.44 -6.79 10.72
C ARG A 104 -12.48 -7.32 9.74
N VAL A 105 -12.87 -8.60 9.87
CA VAL A 105 -13.92 -9.19 9.04
C VAL A 105 -15.26 -8.50 9.28
N GLU A 106 -15.64 -8.24 10.53
CA GLU A 106 -16.88 -7.52 10.87
C GLU A 106 -16.89 -6.11 10.27
N ILE A 107 -15.80 -5.36 10.47
CA ILE A 107 -15.64 -4.00 9.94
C ILE A 107 -15.69 -4.02 8.41
N ALA A 108 -15.01 -4.99 7.76
CA ALA A 108 -15.02 -5.14 6.31
C ALA A 108 -16.44 -5.40 5.78
N LEU A 109 -17.20 -6.29 6.40
CA LEU A 109 -18.58 -6.58 6.00
C LEU A 109 -19.50 -5.36 6.16
N ASP A 110 -19.31 -4.56 7.21
CA ASP A 110 -20.05 -3.33 7.42
C ASP A 110 -19.69 -2.29 6.34
N ALA A 111 -18.40 -2.11 6.05
CA ALA A 111 -17.92 -1.20 5.02
C ALA A 111 -18.36 -1.65 3.61
N GLU A 112 -18.27 -2.94 3.28
CA GLU A 112 -18.73 -3.49 2.01
C GLU A 112 -20.22 -3.24 1.78
N ARG A 113 -21.05 -3.41 2.81
CA ARG A 113 -22.48 -3.12 2.74
C ARG A 113 -22.77 -1.64 2.54
N ARG A 114 -21.99 -0.76 3.16
CA ARG A 114 -22.17 0.69 3.08
C ARG A 114 -21.67 1.28 1.78
N PHE A 115 -20.46 0.89 1.37
CA PHE A 115 -19.74 1.54 0.28
C PHE A 115 -19.76 0.75 -1.04
N GLY A 116 -20.20 -0.51 -1.01
CA GLY A 116 -20.31 -1.36 -2.20
C GLY A 116 -18.94 -1.77 -2.80
N ARG A 117 -17.85 -1.71 -2.03
CA ARG A 117 -16.49 -2.04 -2.46
C ARG A 117 -15.85 -3.04 -1.51
N LYS A 118 -14.93 -3.85 -2.05
CA LYS A 118 -14.16 -4.80 -1.24
C LYS A 118 -13.17 -4.07 -0.34
N ILE A 119 -12.89 -4.66 0.83
CA ILE A 119 -11.96 -4.09 1.79
C ILE A 119 -10.69 -4.93 1.84
N SER A 120 -9.56 -4.29 1.54
CA SER A 120 -8.22 -4.87 1.71
C SER A 120 -7.52 -4.27 2.93
N TRP A 121 -6.79 -5.12 3.64
CA TRP A 121 -6.11 -4.75 4.88
C TRP A 121 -4.61 -4.95 4.77
N GLY A 122 -3.88 -4.05 5.37
CA GLY A 122 -2.44 -4.15 5.55
C GLY A 122 -1.98 -3.52 6.86
N ALA A 123 -0.73 -3.75 7.21
CA ALA A 123 -0.08 -3.06 8.33
C ALA A 123 1.39 -2.77 8.03
N ARG A 124 1.87 -1.66 8.61
CA ARG A 124 3.28 -1.29 8.65
C ARG A 124 3.80 -1.43 10.08
N CYS A 125 5.04 -1.82 10.21
CA CYS A 125 5.75 -1.83 11.49
C CYS A 125 7.24 -1.58 11.20
N ALA A 126 7.80 -0.51 11.74
CA ALA A 126 9.14 -0.08 11.39
C ALA A 126 9.34 -0.02 9.85
N SER A 127 10.35 -0.72 9.32
CA SER A 127 10.62 -0.79 7.87
C SER A 127 9.75 -1.80 7.11
N ARG A 128 8.90 -2.58 7.81
CA ARG A 128 8.07 -3.63 7.18
C ARG A 128 6.69 -3.14 6.81
N ASN A 129 6.20 -3.61 5.66
CA ASN A 129 4.85 -3.36 5.18
C ASN A 129 4.29 -4.68 4.61
N GLU A 130 3.16 -5.15 5.13
CA GLU A 130 2.52 -6.39 4.69
C GLU A 130 1.02 -6.16 4.41
N MET A 131 0.59 -6.59 3.23
CA MET A 131 -0.83 -6.68 2.90
C MET A 131 -1.38 -8.04 3.32
N PHE A 132 -2.49 -8.04 4.07
CA PHE A 132 -3.15 -9.27 4.54
C PHE A 132 -4.13 -9.83 3.53
N THR A 133 -4.77 -8.94 2.79
CA THR A 133 -5.72 -9.24 1.73
C THR A 133 -5.46 -8.30 0.56
N THR A 134 -5.61 -8.82 -0.65
CA THR A 134 -5.50 -8.05 -1.89
C THR A 134 -6.60 -8.51 -2.84
N LEU A 135 -7.22 -7.57 -3.51
CA LEU A 135 -8.19 -7.85 -4.54
C LEU A 135 -7.49 -8.00 -5.90
N SER A 136 -7.80 -9.05 -6.63
CA SER A 136 -7.41 -9.19 -8.03
C SER A 136 -8.62 -8.97 -8.92
N VAL A 137 -8.54 -7.98 -9.80
CA VAL A 137 -9.59 -7.63 -10.76
C VAL A 137 -9.11 -7.95 -12.17
N PRO A 138 -9.91 -8.64 -13.00
CA PRO A 138 -9.51 -8.94 -14.36
C PRO A 138 -9.45 -7.67 -15.22
N VAL A 139 -8.33 -7.46 -15.88
CA VAL A 139 -8.15 -6.39 -16.87
C VAL A 139 -7.96 -7.02 -18.24
N MET A 140 -8.84 -6.67 -19.19
CA MET A 140 -8.77 -7.17 -20.54
C MET A 140 -8.06 -6.18 -21.45
N THR A 141 -7.05 -6.65 -22.18
CA THR A 141 -6.32 -5.86 -23.16
C THR A 141 -6.14 -6.60 -24.47
N ARG A 142 -5.89 -5.84 -25.55
CA ARG A 142 -5.57 -6.38 -26.89
C ARG A 142 -4.15 -5.97 -27.24
N LEU A 143 -3.28 -6.96 -27.39
CA LEU A 143 -1.86 -6.75 -27.69
C LEU A 143 -1.57 -7.09 -29.16
N ARG A 144 -0.67 -6.32 -29.78
CA ARG A 144 -0.12 -6.60 -31.10
C ARG A 144 0.94 -7.71 -31.03
N GLN A 145 1.40 -8.18 -32.18
CA GLN A 145 2.34 -9.30 -32.25
C GLN A 145 3.66 -9.02 -31.50
N SER A 146 4.20 -7.83 -31.64
CA SER A 146 5.44 -7.43 -30.93
C SER A 146 5.32 -7.54 -29.43
N GLU A 147 4.21 -7.04 -28.89
CA GLU A 147 3.93 -7.04 -27.44
C GLU A 147 3.67 -8.49 -26.93
N ARG A 148 2.93 -9.29 -27.70
CA ARG A 148 2.72 -10.72 -27.35
C ARG A 148 4.03 -11.50 -27.30
N ARG A 149 4.96 -11.24 -28.23
CA ARG A 149 6.28 -11.89 -28.24
C ARG A 149 7.08 -11.62 -26.97
N VAL A 150 6.98 -10.40 -26.39
CA VAL A 150 7.61 -10.11 -25.09
C VAL A 150 7.05 -11.03 -24.01
N LEU A 151 5.71 -11.17 -23.95
CA LEU A 151 5.08 -12.07 -22.97
C LEU A 151 5.45 -13.53 -23.20
N ASP A 152 5.51 -13.97 -24.46
CA ASP A 152 5.90 -15.35 -24.80
C ASP A 152 7.35 -15.61 -24.35
N THR A 153 8.28 -14.67 -24.59
CA THR A 153 9.67 -14.78 -24.13
C THR A 153 9.75 -14.91 -22.62
N LEU A 154 8.97 -14.13 -21.86
CA LEU A 154 8.95 -14.22 -20.40
C LEU A 154 8.40 -15.56 -19.89
N VAL A 155 7.43 -16.13 -20.58
CA VAL A 155 6.89 -17.45 -20.25
C VAL A 155 7.90 -18.54 -20.61
N ASP A 156 8.49 -18.50 -21.81
CA ASP A 156 9.48 -19.49 -22.28
C ASP A 156 10.76 -19.48 -21.42
N ALA A 157 11.14 -18.30 -20.90
CA ALA A 157 12.26 -18.14 -19.97
C ALA A 157 11.93 -18.55 -18.52
N GLY A 158 10.70 -18.95 -18.23
CA GLY A 158 10.30 -19.34 -16.87
C GLY A 158 10.12 -18.19 -15.87
N VAL A 159 10.15 -16.93 -16.33
CA VAL A 159 9.92 -15.74 -15.49
C VAL A 159 8.45 -15.65 -15.09
N ALA A 160 7.55 -16.09 -15.96
CA ALA A 160 6.12 -16.08 -15.71
C ALA A 160 5.49 -17.44 -16.12
N ARG A 161 4.39 -17.81 -15.46
CA ARG A 161 3.69 -19.09 -15.69
C ARG A 161 2.70 -19.02 -16.85
N SER A 162 2.30 -17.82 -17.25
CA SER A 162 1.34 -17.57 -18.32
C SER A 162 1.48 -16.16 -18.87
N ARG A 163 0.88 -15.88 -20.05
CA ARG A 163 0.84 -14.53 -20.62
C ARG A 163 0.21 -13.51 -19.67
N SER A 164 -0.84 -13.88 -18.94
CA SER A 164 -1.48 -12.99 -17.95
C SER A 164 -0.54 -12.68 -16.78
N ASP A 165 0.19 -13.68 -16.31
CA ASP A 165 1.21 -13.51 -15.25
C ASP A 165 2.39 -12.67 -15.75
N ALA A 166 2.86 -12.89 -16.99
CA ALA A 166 3.87 -12.06 -17.65
C ALA A 166 3.42 -10.60 -17.76
N LEU A 167 2.18 -10.34 -18.15
CA LEU A 167 1.64 -8.98 -18.22
C LEU A 167 1.61 -8.31 -16.84
N ALA A 168 1.12 -9.01 -15.82
CA ALA A 168 1.12 -8.51 -14.45
C ALA A 168 2.54 -8.24 -13.95
N TRP A 169 3.51 -9.10 -14.31
CA TRP A 169 4.92 -8.89 -14.02
C TRP A 169 5.46 -7.61 -14.68
N CYS A 170 5.16 -7.37 -15.96
CA CYS A 170 5.54 -6.14 -16.67
C CYS A 170 4.95 -4.89 -16.00
N VAL A 171 3.71 -4.94 -15.54
CA VAL A 171 3.07 -3.81 -14.82
C VAL A 171 3.78 -3.53 -13.49
N ARG A 172 4.13 -4.58 -12.71
CA ARG A 172 4.89 -4.41 -11.47
C ARG A 172 6.27 -3.81 -11.73
N LEU A 173 6.99 -4.34 -12.71
CA LEU A 173 8.30 -3.82 -13.11
C LEU A 173 8.24 -2.35 -13.52
N THR A 174 7.22 -1.96 -14.25
CA THR A 174 6.99 -0.55 -14.62
C THR A 174 6.72 0.30 -13.36
N GLY A 175 5.93 -0.21 -12.40
CA GLY A 175 5.70 0.46 -11.12
C GLY A 175 6.99 0.70 -10.34
N GLU A 176 7.86 -0.30 -10.25
CA GLU A 176 9.14 -0.23 -9.55
C GLU A 176 10.13 0.75 -10.21
N HIS A 177 10.19 0.78 -11.55
CA HIS A 177 11.15 1.61 -12.29
C HIS A 177 10.64 3.02 -12.64
N ALA A 178 9.35 3.22 -12.61
CA ALA A 178 8.71 4.49 -12.94
C ALA A 178 8.02 5.15 -11.74
N ASP A 179 8.32 4.73 -10.52
CA ASP A 179 7.65 5.18 -9.31
C ASP A 179 7.70 6.71 -9.15
N THR A 180 8.86 7.33 -9.31
CA THR A 180 9.02 8.78 -9.25
C THR A 180 8.15 9.48 -10.29
N TRP A 181 8.20 9.05 -11.55
CA TRP A 181 7.41 9.62 -12.62
C TRP A 181 5.90 9.42 -12.42
N LEU A 182 5.48 8.24 -11.95
CA LEU A 182 4.07 7.95 -11.65
C LEU A 182 3.56 8.80 -10.48
N THR A 183 4.39 9.06 -9.48
CA THR A 183 4.08 9.95 -8.36
C THR A 183 3.93 11.39 -8.85
N GLU A 184 4.89 11.90 -9.61
CA GLU A 184 4.82 13.24 -10.21
C GLU A 184 3.57 13.41 -11.10
N LEU A 185 3.20 12.36 -11.84
CA LEU A 185 2.00 12.38 -12.67
C LEU A 185 0.71 12.44 -11.83
N ARG A 186 0.64 11.71 -10.71
CA ARG A 186 -0.49 11.78 -9.76
C ARG A 186 -0.60 13.18 -9.16
N ASP A 187 0.51 13.76 -8.72
CA ASP A 187 0.56 15.10 -8.15
C ASP A 187 0.16 16.17 -9.17
N ALA A 188 0.57 16.00 -10.43
CA ALA A 188 0.16 16.87 -11.50
C ALA A 188 -1.35 16.78 -11.78
N LEU A 189 -1.94 15.58 -11.71
CA LEU A 189 -3.37 15.39 -11.86
C LEU A 189 -4.15 16.05 -10.73
N LEU A 190 -3.71 15.94 -9.48
CA LEU A 190 -4.32 16.62 -8.33
C LEU A 190 -4.32 18.15 -8.52
N ARG A 191 -3.20 18.73 -8.95
CA ARG A 191 -3.12 20.17 -9.26
C ARG A 191 -4.05 20.59 -10.39
N VAL A 192 -4.20 19.76 -11.43
CA VAL A 192 -5.17 20.01 -12.49
C VAL A 192 -6.60 20.01 -11.96
N GLU A 193 -6.93 19.11 -11.04
CA GLU A 193 -8.25 19.06 -10.41
C GLU A 193 -8.52 20.29 -9.54
N GLU A 194 -7.54 20.76 -8.76
CA GLU A 194 -7.63 21.99 -7.98
C GLU A 194 -7.90 23.23 -8.86
N VAL A 195 -7.14 23.37 -9.96
CA VAL A 195 -7.34 24.49 -10.92
C VAL A 195 -8.72 24.41 -11.57
N ARG A 196 -9.21 23.21 -11.88
CA ARG A 196 -10.57 22.99 -12.43
C ARG A 196 -11.63 23.38 -11.42
N ALA A 197 -11.44 23.02 -10.13
CA ALA A 197 -12.40 23.35 -9.07
C ALA A 197 -12.50 24.84 -8.80
N GLN A 198 -11.40 25.61 -8.96
CA GLN A 198 -11.39 27.06 -8.80
C GLN A 198 -12.13 27.79 -9.93
N GLY A 199 -12.26 27.18 -11.12
CA GLY A 199 -12.91 27.77 -12.29
C GLY A 199 -12.19 29.00 -12.85
N PRO A 200 -12.70 29.60 -13.94
CA PRO A 200 -12.18 30.86 -14.43
C PRO A 200 -12.48 31.99 -13.45
N ARG A 201 -11.47 32.76 -13.08
CA ARG A 201 -11.67 34.01 -12.32
C ARG A 201 -12.41 34.99 -13.22
N LEU A 202 -13.69 35.22 -12.94
CA LEU A 202 -14.46 36.28 -13.57
C LEU A 202 -13.92 37.60 -12.98
N GLY A 203 -13.12 38.34 -13.79
CA GLY A 203 -12.67 39.70 -13.48
C GLY A 203 -13.79 40.70 -13.69
#